data_df2ee499862544317c35eff8393b874d
#
_entry.id   df2ee499862544317c35eff8393b874d
#
_cell.length_a   1.000
_cell.length_b   1.000
_cell.length_c   1.000
_cell.angle_alpha   90.00
_cell.angle_beta   90.00
_cell.angle_gamma   90.00
#
_symmetry.space_group_name_H-M   'P 1'
#
loop_
_entity.id
_entity.type
_entity.pdbx_description
1 polymer ?
#
loop_
_entity_poly.entity_id
_entity_poly.type
_entity_poly.pdbx_seq_one_letter_code
_entity_poly.pdbx_strand_id
1 'polypeptide(L)'
;MILAIESSSSVCSVSLQTKSGRIIDRWTEGRAEHSKKLVLFIGELLEEASGSIEQGFSMLQKVIISNGPGSYTGLRIAGSALRGVLFNRNVDVWAASTLAGIACSVFKAQEERLSLDILDPACIRSNYAGIQADQSVLHAVIDARGGFSYYQPFLLGQSGLIGLADPKRLANSTIQSALNAEEPSFLVGTGWANFTAGESKPVQEEMENRMQFFHARNLLTLLHLPSQTGLSSILMDKLEPYYLGNNQVNNTSITTLKD
;
A
#
# COMPACT_ATOMS: atom_id res chain seq x y z
N MET A 1 6.54 18.58 6.18
CA MET A 1 5.83 17.87 5.11
C MET A 1 6.12 16.39 5.18
N ILE A 2 5.23 15.55 4.64
CA ILE A 2 5.38 14.09 4.62
C ILE A 2 5.22 13.62 3.17
N LEU A 3 6.19 12.87 2.67
CA LEU A 3 6.19 12.30 1.32
C LEU A 3 5.86 10.81 1.41
N ALA A 4 4.99 10.31 0.55
CA ALA A 4 4.72 8.89 0.41
C ALA A 4 5.07 8.40 -1.01
N ILE A 5 5.62 7.19 -1.11
CA ILE A 5 6.04 6.57 -2.37
C ILE A 5 5.49 5.15 -2.45
N GLU A 6 4.72 4.89 -3.51
CA GLU A 6 4.21 3.56 -3.84
C GLU A 6 4.70 3.14 -5.22
N SER A 7 5.41 2.02 -5.29
CA SER A 7 5.96 1.50 -6.55
C SER A 7 6.02 -0.03 -6.59
N SER A 8 5.21 -0.68 -5.77
CA SER A 8 5.19 -2.14 -5.62
C SER A 8 4.42 -2.88 -6.72
N SER A 9 3.83 -2.14 -7.68
CA SER A 9 3.03 -2.70 -8.80
C SER A 9 3.49 -2.15 -10.16
N SER A 10 2.62 -2.12 -11.16
CA SER A 10 2.81 -1.36 -12.41
C SER A 10 2.58 0.14 -12.23
N VAL A 11 1.96 0.54 -11.12
CA VAL A 11 1.71 1.94 -10.76
C VAL A 11 2.94 2.50 -10.04
N CYS A 12 3.36 3.69 -10.44
CA CYS A 12 4.31 4.54 -9.72
C CYS A 12 3.55 5.75 -9.21
N SER A 13 3.35 5.85 -7.91
CA SER A 13 2.60 6.92 -7.27
C SER A 13 3.42 7.61 -6.19
N VAL A 14 3.32 8.93 -6.14
CA VAL A 14 3.94 9.78 -5.12
C VAL A 14 2.90 10.75 -4.59
N SER A 15 2.79 10.87 -3.28
CA SER A 15 1.88 11.79 -2.61
C SER A 15 2.64 12.63 -1.60
N LEU A 16 2.36 13.92 -1.53
CA LEU A 16 2.95 14.84 -0.57
C LEU A 16 1.85 15.48 0.29
N GLN A 17 1.94 15.29 1.60
CA GLN A 17 1.13 16.01 2.57
C GLN A 17 1.87 17.26 3.04
N THR A 18 1.30 18.42 2.80
CA THR A 18 1.83 19.71 3.25
C THR A 18 1.62 19.91 4.76
N LYS A 19 2.23 20.94 5.33
CA LYS A 19 2.01 21.32 6.75
C LYS A 19 0.57 21.74 7.05
N SER A 20 -0.16 22.24 6.03
CA SER A 20 -1.59 22.58 6.17
C SER A 20 -2.52 21.38 6.07
N GLY A 21 -2.00 20.18 5.84
CA GLY A 21 -2.80 18.96 5.62
C GLY A 21 -3.24 18.74 4.17
N ARG A 22 -3.00 19.70 3.26
CA ARG A 22 -3.31 19.50 1.83
C ARG A 22 -2.45 18.36 1.29
N ILE A 23 -3.07 17.44 0.53
CA ILE A 23 -2.38 16.35 -0.16
C ILE A 23 -2.36 16.66 -1.67
N ILE A 24 -1.19 16.53 -2.26
CA ILE A 24 -0.96 16.64 -3.71
C ILE A 24 -0.30 15.37 -4.20
N ASP A 25 -0.66 14.94 -5.42
CA ASP A 25 -0.29 13.62 -5.95
C ASP A 25 0.26 13.72 -7.36
N ARG A 26 1.16 12.78 -7.69
CA ARG A 26 1.57 12.44 -9.04
C ARG A 26 1.60 10.93 -9.19
N TRP A 27 1.19 10.46 -10.34
CA TRP A 27 1.21 9.03 -10.62
C TRP A 27 1.32 8.75 -12.12
N THR A 28 1.74 7.56 -12.43
CA THR A 28 1.74 7.00 -13.79
C THR A 28 1.62 5.48 -13.72
N GLU A 29 1.18 4.86 -14.80
CA GLU A 29 1.17 3.42 -14.94
C GLU A 29 2.11 2.99 -16.08
N GLY A 30 2.83 1.90 -15.86
CA GLY A 30 3.75 1.29 -16.80
C GLY A 30 5.07 0.89 -16.15
N ARG A 31 5.54 -0.32 -16.45
CA ARG A 31 6.76 -0.88 -15.82
C ARG A 31 8.02 -0.06 -16.07
N ALA A 32 8.13 0.59 -17.22
CA ALA A 32 9.29 1.41 -17.60
C ALA A 32 9.23 2.84 -17.02
N GLU A 33 8.09 3.25 -16.48
CA GLU A 33 7.87 4.64 -16.06
C GLU A 33 8.46 4.93 -14.68
N HIS A 34 8.59 3.93 -13.79
CA HIS A 34 9.11 4.11 -12.44
C HIS A 34 10.47 4.81 -12.43
N SER A 35 11.42 4.32 -13.21
CA SER A 35 12.78 4.91 -13.26
C SER A 35 12.82 6.30 -13.86
N LYS A 36 11.89 6.64 -14.76
CA LYS A 36 11.84 7.94 -15.45
C LYS A 36 11.09 8.98 -14.64
N LYS A 37 10.01 8.59 -13.94
CA LYS A 37 9.03 9.50 -13.37
C LYS A 37 9.17 9.71 -11.88
N LEU A 38 9.66 8.72 -11.12
CA LEU A 38 9.65 8.79 -9.66
C LEU A 38 10.38 10.03 -9.11
N VAL A 39 11.62 10.26 -9.53
CA VAL A 39 12.40 11.42 -9.04
C VAL A 39 11.82 12.74 -9.54
N LEU A 40 11.30 12.75 -10.77
CA LEU A 40 10.61 13.90 -11.34
C LEU A 40 9.38 14.27 -10.51
N PHE A 41 8.53 13.31 -10.20
CA PHE A 41 7.34 13.52 -9.38
C PHE A 41 7.67 14.05 -7.99
N ILE A 42 8.72 13.53 -7.35
CA ILE A 42 9.19 14.05 -6.06
C ILE A 42 9.56 15.54 -6.20
N GLY A 43 10.33 15.90 -7.22
CA GLY A 43 10.73 17.29 -7.47
C GLY A 43 9.53 18.20 -7.72
N GLU A 44 8.61 17.82 -8.61
CA GLU A 44 7.40 18.58 -8.94
C GLU A 44 6.53 18.84 -7.72
N LEU A 45 6.31 17.81 -6.86
CA LEU A 45 5.50 17.93 -5.67
C LEU A 45 6.13 18.86 -4.62
N LEU A 46 7.46 18.77 -4.45
CA LEU A 46 8.18 19.64 -3.52
C LEU A 46 8.14 21.09 -4.00
N GLU A 47 8.34 21.33 -5.29
CA GLU A 47 8.29 22.66 -5.91
C GLU A 47 6.89 23.26 -5.81
N GLU A 48 5.82 22.48 -6.13
CA GLU A 48 4.43 22.92 -6.00
C GLU A 48 4.07 23.31 -4.58
N ALA A 49 4.58 22.55 -3.59
CA ALA A 49 4.23 22.75 -2.19
C ALA A 49 4.97 23.91 -1.52
N SER A 50 6.14 24.35 -2.04
CA SER A 50 7.03 25.27 -1.34
C SER A 50 7.63 26.37 -2.22
N GLY A 51 7.40 26.34 -3.53
CA GLY A 51 7.93 27.30 -4.50
C GLY A 51 9.31 26.94 -5.07
N SER A 52 10.04 26.01 -4.44
CA SER A 52 11.28 25.45 -5.00
C SER A 52 11.58 24.06 -4.45
N ILE A 53 12.27 23.23 -5.23
CA ILE A 53 12.67 21.88 -4.83
C ILE A 53 13.52 21.91 -3.55
N GLU A 54 14.48 22.84 -3.47
CA GLU A 54 15.39 22.94 -2.31
C GLU A 54 14.64 23.34 -1.03
N GLN A 55 13.75 24.31 -1.11
CA GLN A 55 12.89 24.68 0.02
C GLN A 55 11.95 23.53 0.40
N GLY A 56 11.45 22.79 -0.57
CA GLY A 56 10.65 21.61 -0.34
C GLY A 56 11.38 20.55 0.46
N PHE A 57 12.63 20.27 0.12
CA PHE A 57 13.47 19.34 0.88
C PHE A 57 13.76 19.83 2.30
N SER A 58 14.00 21.11 2.50
CA SER A 58 14.23 21.65 3.85
C SER A 58 13.01 21.53 4.77
N MET A 59 11.81 21.46 4.17
CA MET A 59 10.55 21.30 4.90
C MET A 59 10.11 19.83 5.04
N LEU A 60 10.79 18.90 4.36
CA LEU A 60 10.48 17.47 4.40
C LEU A 60 10.96 16.87 5.72
N GLN A 61 10.05 16.30 6.49
CA GLN A 61 10.34 15.72 7.80
C GLN A 61 10.32 14.20 7.78
N LYS A 62 9.43 13.61 6.94
CA LYS A 62 9.20 12.19 6.90
C LYS A 62 8.97 11.71 5.48
N VAL A 63 9.47 10.52 5.18
CA VAL A 63 9.14 9.77 3.97
C VAL A 63 8.61 8.41 4.36
N ILE A 64 7.51 8.00 3.71
CA ILE A 64 6.94 6.67 3.81
C ILE A 64 7.10 6.00 2.45
N ILE A 65 7.64 4.81 2.41
CA ILE A 65 7.81 4.06 1.17
C ILE A 65 7.22 2.66 1.30
N SER A 66 6.45 2.23 0.30
CA SER A 66 6.06 0.82 0.23
C SER A 66 7.30 -0.06 0.08
N ASN A 67 7.39 -1.08 0.92
CA ASN A 67 8.56 -1.94 0.98
C ASN A 67 8.24 -3.40 0.56
N GLY A 68 7.00 -3.65 0.12
CA GLY A 68 6.54 -4.95 -0.36
C GLY A 68 5.46 -5.59 0.54
N PRO A 69 4.99 -6.77 0.16
CA PRO A 69 5.36 -7.53 -1.04
C PRO A 69 4.87 -6.89 -2.34
N GLY A 70 5.52 -7.20 -3.47
CA GLY A 70 5.13 -6.66 -4.78
C GLY A 70 6.21 -6.77 -5.85
N SER A 71 6.22 -5.83 -6.79
CA SER A 71 7.17 -5.76 -7.89
C SER A 71 8.61 -5.60 -7.40
N TYR A 72 9.43 -6.64 -7.57
CA TYR A 72 10.85 -6.62 -7.24
C TYR A 72 11.60 -5.41 -7.83
N THR A 73 11.38 -5.16 -9.12
CA THR A 73 12.04 -4.05 -9.82
C THR A 73 11.54 -2.70 -9.33
N GLY A 74 10.24 -2.53 -9.16
CA GLY A 74 9.64 -1.28 -8.69
C GLY A 74 10.16 -0.89 -7.30
N LEU A 75 10.13 -1.84 -6.36
CA LEU A 75 10.61 -1.60 -4.99
C LEU A 75 12.10 -1.20 -4.94
N ARG A 76 12.95 -1.84 -5.76
CA ARG A 76 14.37 -1.48 -5.85
C ARG A 76 14.62 -0.13 -6.47
N ILE A 77 13.88 0.21 -7.53
CA ILE A 77 13.96 1.55 -8.14
C ILE A 77 13.61 2.61 -7.10
N ALA A 78 12.50 2.43 -6.37
CA ALA A 78 12.08 3.40 -5.36
C ALA A 78 13.10 3.52 -4.21
N GLY A 79 13.57 2.41 -3.68
CA GLY A 79 14.59 2.42 -2.62
C GLY A 79 15.89 3.08 -3.05
N SER A 80 16.36 2.82 -4.27
CA SER A 80 17.59 3.42 -4.81
C SER A 80 17.41 4.91 -5.09
N ALA A 81 16.29 5.30 -5.68
CA ALA A 81 15.96 6.71 -5.94
C ALA A 81 15.87 7.49 -4.62
N LEU A 82 15.21 6.92 -3.62
CA LEU A 82 15.06 7.56 -2.32
C LEU A 82 16.41 7.75 -1.62
N ARG A 83 17.30 6.76 -1.67
CA ARG A 83 18.68 6.90 -1.15
C ARG A 83 19.42 8.05 -1.81
N GLY A 84 19.31 8.20 -3.13
CA GLY A 84 19.92 9.31 -3.86
C GLY A 84 19.33 10.67 -3.49
N VAL A 85 18.00 10.75 -3.45
CA VAL A 85 17.26 12.00 -3.18
C VAL A 85 17.48 12.48 -1.74
N LEU A 86 17.58 11.56 -0.78
CA LEU A 86 17.79 11.87 0.64
C LEU A 86 19.27 11.85 1.07
N PHE A 87 20.20 11.71 0.12
CA PHE A 87 21.61 11.72 0.45
C PHE A 87 21.99 12.98 1.24
N ASN A 88 22.65 12.79 2.39
CA ASN A 88 23.06 13.85 3.31
C ASN A 88 21.89 14.73 3.84
N ARG A 89 20.66 14.17 3.95
CA ARG A 89 19.48 14.85 4.51
C ARG A 89 19.01 14.10 5.75
N ASN A 90 18.65 14.86 6.77
CA ASN A 90 18.09 14.28 8.01
C ASN A 90 16.56 14.23 7.89
N VAL A 91 16.04 13.13 7.35
CA VAL A 91 14.62 12.88 7.13
C VAL A 91 14.27 11.50 7.68
N ASP A 92 13.22 11.41 8.48
CA ASP A 92 12.73 10.14 9.00
C ASP A 92 12.18 9.27 7.87
N VAL A 93 12.65 8.03 7.76
CA VAL A 93 12.19 7.07 6.75
C VAL A 93 11.38 5.96 7.41
N TRP A 94 10.21 5.70 6.84
CA TRP A 94 9.29 4.66 7.27
C TRP A 94 9.01 3.71 6.12
N ALA A 95 9.14 2.41 6.39
CA ALA A 95 8.74 1.34 5.48
C ALA A 95 7.29 0.96 5.75
N ALA A 96 6.50 0.79 4.70
CA ALA A 96 5.10 0.40 4.77
C ALA A 96 4.85 -0.91 4.04
N SER A 97 4.07 -1.80 4.65
CA SER A 97 3.58 -3.00 3.97
C SER A 97 2.64 -2.60 2.83
N THR A 98 2.88 -3.12 1.62
CA THR A 98 1.98 -2.92 0.48
C THR A 98 0.57 -3.47 0.77
N LEU A 99 0.47 -4.61 1.43
CA LEU A 99 -0.83 -5.22 1.79
C LEU A 99 -1.59 -4.35 2.79
N ALA A 100 -0.90 -3.73 3.74
CA ALA A 100 -1.52 -2.76 4.65
C ALA A 100 -1.98 -1.49 3.92
N GLY A 101 -1.20 -0.98 2.96
CA GLY A 101 -1.59 0.13 2.09
C GLY A 101 -2.86 -0.18 1.28
N ILE A 102 -2.97 -1.39 0.73
CA ILE A 102 -4.17 -1.87 0.03
C ILE A 102 -5.37 -1.93 0.98
N ALA A 103 -5.20 -2.49 2.18
CA ALA A 103 -6.27 -2.54 3.17
C ALA A 103 -6.72 -1.12 3.60
N CYS A 104 -5.80 -0.15 3.68
CA CYS A 104 -6.12 1.25 3.97
C CYS A 104 -6.98 1.93 2.90
N SER A 105 -6.97 1.48 1.65
CA SER A 105 -7.83 2.05 0.61
C SER A 105 -9.32 1.89 0.95
N VAL A 106 -9.67 0.78 1.57
CA VAL A 106 -11.05 0.49 2.02
C VAL A 106 -11.42 1.32 3.25
N PHE A 107 -10.52 1.43 4.21
CA PHE A 107 -10.74 2.22 5.42
C PHE A 107 -11.06 3.69 5.08
N LYS A 108 -10.28 4.28 4.21
CA LYS A 108 -10.48 5.65 3.76
C LYS A 108 -11.85 5.88 3.09
N ALA A 109 -12.28 4.94 2.27
CA ALA A 109 -13.59 5.03 1.62
C ALA A 109 -14.74 5.04 2.62
N GLN A 110 -14.59 4.36 3.76
CA GLN A 110 -15.60 4.39 4.83
C GLN A 110 -15.59 5.72 5.62
N GLU A 111 -14.41 6.25 5.96
CA GLU A 111 -14.30 7.52 6.70
C GLU A 111 -14.84 8.71 5.92
N GLU A 112 -14.57 8.80 4.63
CA GLU A 112 -15.02 9.87 3.78
C GLU A 112 -16.51 9.77 3.45
N ARG A 113 -17.24 8.76 3.96
CA ARG A 113 -18.63 8.44 3.60
C ARG A 113 -18.84 8.42 2.07
N LEU A 114 -17.77 8.29 1.35
CA LEU A 114 -17.82 7.98 -0.06
C LEU A 114 -18.59 6.67 -0.16
N SER A 115 -19.67 6.67 -0.94
CA SER A 115 -20.38 5.42 -1.18
C SER A 115 -19.33 4.40 -1.60
N LEU A 116 -19.38 3.21 -1.01
CA LEU A 116 -18.51 2.10 -1.40
C LEU A 116 -18.66 1.75 -2.90
N ASP A 117 -19.58 2.40 -3.58
CA ASP A 117 -19.77 2.42 -5.03
C ASP A 117 -18.57 2.92 -5.82
N ILE A 118 -17.63 3.67 -5.17
CA ILE A 118 -16.36 4.10 -5.78
C ILE A 118 -15.34 2.96 -5.76
N LEU A 119 -15.44 2.04 -4.78
CA LEU A 119 -14.71 0.80 -4.80
C LEU A 119 -15.50 -0.15 -5.68
N ASP A 120 -15.02 -0.44 -6.89
CA ASP A 120 -15.66 -1.40 -7.76
C ASP A 120 -16.10 -2.64 -6.95
N PRO A 121 -17.42 -2.94 -6.91
CA PRO A 121 -17.96 -4.07 -6.15
C PRO A 121 -17.34 -5.40 -6.49
N ALA A 122 -16.74 -5.51 -7.67
CA ALA A 122 -16.04 -6.70 -8.09
C ALA A 122 -14.63 -6.85 -7.50
N CYS A 123 -14.07 -5.79 -6.94
CA CYS A 123 -12.79 -5.85 -6.20
C CYS A 123 -12.98 -6.16 -4.73
N ILE A 124 -14.20 -6.03 -4.25
CA ILE A 124 -14.59 -6.35 -2.89
C ILE A 124 -15.69 -7.39 -2.99
N ARG A 125 -15.33 -8.64 -2.74
CA ARG A 125 -16.28 -9.74 -2.78
C ARG A 125 -16.96 -9.86 -1.43
N SER A 126 -18.15 -9.28 -1.26
CA SER A 126 -19.06 -9.59 -0.17
C SER A 126 -20.43 -8.98 -0.37
N ASN A 127 -21.41 -9.52 0.33
CA ASN A 127 -22.75 -8.95 0.44
C ASN A 127 -22.68 -7.68 1.31
N TYR A 128 -22.66 -6.52 0.69
CA TYR A 128 -22.53 -5.19 1.29
C TYR A 128 -23.56 -4.80 2.36
N ALA A 129 -24.59 -5.60 2.55
CA ALA A 129 -25.75 -5.25 3.37
C ALA A 129 -25.48 -5.16 4.89
N GLY A 130 -24.22 -5.26 5.35
CA GLY A 130 -23.98 -5.34 6.78
C GLY A 130 -22.60 -5.07 7.30
N ILE A 131 -21.78 -4.18 6.68
CA ILE A 131 -20.53 -3.79 7.34
C ILE A 131 -20.87 -3.02 8.61
N GLN A 132 -20.94 -3.72 9.71
CA GLN A 132 -20.70 -3.12 11.00
C GLN A 132 -19.19 -3.03 11.14
N ALA A 133 -18.65 -1.81 11.17
CA ALA A 133 -17.23 -1.51 11.18
C ALA A 133 -16.42 -2.26 12.27
N ASP A 134 -17.07 -2.87 13.22
CA ASP A 134 -16.42 -3.40 14.41
C ASP A 134 -15.96 -4.86 14.32
N GLN A 135 -16.28 -5.61 13.25
CA GLN A 135 -15.98 -7.04 13.18
C GLN A 135 -15.70 -7.59 11.77
N SER A 136 -15.34 -6.76 10.80
CA SER A 136 -15.12 -7.25 9.44
C SER A 136 -13.66 -7.59 9.20
N VAL A 137 -13.41 -8.75 8.59
CA VAL A 137 -12.07 -9.17 8.17
C VAL A 137 -11.80 -8.76 6.73
N LEU A 138 -10.74 -8.00 6.51
CA LEU A 138 -10.23 -7.64 5.18
C LEU A 138 -9.11 -8.61 4.79
N HIS A 139 -9.29 -9.32 3.70
CA HIS A 139 -8.27 -10.20 3.12
C HIS A 139 -7.55 -9.44 2.00
N ALA A 140 -6.41 -8.83 2.32
CA ALA A 140 -5.60 -8.15 1.32
C ALA A 140 -4.78 -9.15 0.51
N VAL A 141 -4.89 -9.08 -0.83
CA VAL A 141 -4.23 -10.00 -1.75
C VAL A 141 -3.56 -9.29 -2.92
N ILE A 142 -2.38 -9.78 -3.30
CA ILE A 142 -1.66 -9.38 -4.52
C ILE A 142 -1.31 -10.65 -5.28
N ASP A 143 -1.59 -10.71 -6.58
CA ASP A 143 -1.20 -11.85 -7.40
C ASP A 143 0.32 -12.06 -7.37
N ALA A 144 0.76 -13.22 -6.90
CA ALA A 144 2.16 -13.64 -6.86
C ALA A 144 2.50 -14.62 -7.97
N ARG A 145 1.59 -14.80 -8.94
CA ARG A 145 1.66 -15.70 -10.10
C ARG A 145 1.77 -17.18 -9.74
N GLY A 146 1.52 -18.03 -10.73
CA GLY A 146 1.69 -19.48 -10.59
C GLY A 146 0.75 -20.13 -9.57
N GLY A 147 -0.46 -19.62 -9.40
CA GLY A 147 -1.44 -20.15 -8.44
C GLY A 147 -1.20 -19.73 -7.00
N PHE A 148 -0.38 -18.70 -6.77
CA PHE A 148 -0.09 -18.14 -5.45
C PHE A 148 -0.47 -16.67 -5.37
N SER A 149 -0.79 -16.21 -4.16
CA SER A 149 -0.95 -14.79 -3.85
C SER A 149 -0.15 -14.40 -2.60
N TYR A 150 0.31 -13.16 -2.55
CA TYR A 150 0.69 -12.53 -1.31
C TYR A 150 -0.59 -12.16 -0.57
N TYR A 151 -0.64 -12.50 0.69
CA TYR A 151 -1.86 -12.48 1.49
C TYR A 151 -1.59 -11.98 2.90
N GLN A 152 -2.48 -11.16 3.40
CA GLN A 152 -2.53 -10.78 4.81
C GLN A 152 -3.97 -10.44 5.20
N PRO A 153 -4.51 -11.06 6.28
CA PRO A 153 -5.80 -10.67 6.84
C PRO A 153 -5.65 -9.50 7.81
N PHE A 154 -6.63 -8.61 7.79
CA PHE A 154 -6.72 -7.48 8.69
C PHE A 154 -8.11 -7.42 9.32
N LEU A 155 -8.18 -7.02 10.58
CA LEU A 155 -9.43 -6.61 11.22
C LEU A 155 -9.62 -5.11 10.97
N LEU A 156 -10.78 -4.77 10.42
CA LEU A 156 -11.23 -3.40 10.28
C LEU A 156 -12.15 -3.08 11.46
N GLY A 157 -11.78 -2.12 12.28
CA GLY A 157 -12.56 -1.70 13.45
C GLY A 157 -12.48 -0.19 13.67
N GLN A 158 -13.21 0.29 14.67
CA GLN A 158 -13.20 1.71 15.08
C GLN A 158 -11.80 2.20 15.47
N SER A 159 -10.95 1.30 15.96
CA SER A 159 -9.56 1.59 16.33
C SER A 159 -8.59 1.62 15.13
N GLY A 160 -9.09 1.46 13.90
CA GLY A 160 -8.30 1.41 12.69
C GLY A 160 -8.10 0.01 12.13
N LEU A 161 -6.98 -0.22 11.47
CA LEU A 161 -6.63 -1.45 10.79
C LEU A 161 -5.64 -2.26 11.64
N ILE A 162 -6.00 -3.49 11.99
CA ILE A 162 -5.17 -4.38 12.79
C ILE A 162 -4.81 -5.62 11.96
N GLY A 163 -3.52 -5.91 11.77
CA GLY A 163 -3.07 -7.13 11.13
C GLY A 163 -3.34 -8.34 12.01
N LEU A 164 -4.08 -9.32 11.48
CA LEU A 164 -4.42 -10.56 12.20
C LEU A 164 -3.31 -11.61 12.09
N ALA A 165 -2.47 -11.50 11.07
CA ALA A 165 -1.31 -12.36 10.87
C ALA A 165 -0.23 -11.63 10.07
N ASP A 166 0.97 -12.16 10.06
CA ASP A 166 2.06 -11.69 9.20
C ASP A 166 1.75 -11.93 7.72
N PRO A 167 2.25 -11.06 6.82
CA PRO A 167 2.11 -11.26 5.38
C PRO A 167 2.78 -12.56 4.94
N LYS A 168 2.10 -13.34 4.08
CA LYS A 168 2.58 -14.64 3.58
C LYS A 168 2.35 -14.76 2.08
N ARG A 169 3.13 -15.61 1.43
CA ARG A 169 2.84 -16.11 0.09
C ARG A 169 2.15 -17.47 0.23
N LEU A 170 0.89 -17.55 -0.16
CA LEU A 170 0.07 -18.76 -0.01
C LEU A 170 -0.49 -19.22 -1.34
N ALA A 171 -0.77 -20.53 -1.45
CA ALA A 171 -1.55 -21.05 -2.57
C ALA A 171 -2.98 -20.47 -2.55
N ASN A 172 -3.51 -20.17 -3.72
CA ASN A 172 -4.84 -19.58 -3.85
C ASN A 172 -5.94 -20.47 -3.24
N SER A 173 -5.78 -21.80 -3.32
CA SER A 173 -6.69 -22.75 -2.65
C SER A 173 -6.74 -22.60 -1.13
N THR A 174 -5.61 -22.31 -0.50
CA THR A 174 -5.54 -22.07 0.95
C THR A 174 -6.27 -20.80 1.34
N ILE A 175 -6.08 -19.72 0.56
CA ILE A 175 -6.77 -18.45 0.80
C ILE A 175 -8.28 -18.60 0.57
N GLN A 176 -8.70 -19.33 -0.48
CA GLN A 176 -10.11 -19.60 -0.73
C GLN A 176 -10.80 -20.31 0.44
N SER A 177 -10.09 -21.23 1.09
CA SER A 177 -10.61 -21.90 2.29
C SER A 177 -10.81 -20.92 3.46
N ALA A 178 -9.87 -19.98 3.65
CA ALA A 178 -10.01 -18.95 4.68
C ALA A 178 -11.18 -17.99 4.38
N LEU A 179 -11.33 -17.56 3.13
CA LEU A 179 -12.45 -16.70 2.70
C LEU A 179 -13.83 -17.33 2.92
N ASN A 180 -13.92 -18.66 2.84
CA ASN A 180 -15.17 -19.38 3.05
C ASN A 180 -15.48 -19.62 4.53
N ALA A 181 -14.49 -19.52 5.41
CA ALA A 181 -14.63 -19.83 6.83
C ALA A 181 -14.96 -18.60 7.69
N GLU A 182 -14.68 -17.40 7.20
CA GLU A 182 -14.84 -16.15 7.95
C GLU A 182 -15.92 -15.27 7.33
N GLU A 183 -16.98 -14.97 8.09
CA GLU A 183 -18.03 -14.03 7.68
C GLU A 183 -18.30 -13.01 8.82
N PRO A 184 -18.48 -11.72 8.49
CA PRO A 184 -18.32 -11.08 7.18
C PRO A 184 -16.86 -10.85 6.82
N SER A 185 -16.46 -11.22 5.60
CA SER A 185 -15.12 -11.07 5.10
C SER A 185 -15.09 -10.35 3.74
N PHE A 186 -14.03 -9.59 3.50
CA PHE A 186 -13.83 -8.80 2.28
C PHE A 186 -12.49 -9.13 1.63
N LEU A 187 -12.49 -9.37 0.34
CA LEU A 187 -11.29 -9.57 -0.46
C LEU A 187 -10.92 -8.26 -1.17
N VAL A 188 -9.71 -7.75 -0.92
CA VAL A 188 -9.23 -6.49 -1.49
C VAL A 188 -7.86 -6.67 -2.15
N GLY A 189 -7.59 -5.92 -3.22
CA GLY A 189 -6.33 -5.93 -3.94
C GLY A 189 -6.38 -6.63 -5.29
N THR A 190 -5.26 -6.66 -6.01
CA THR A 190 -5.18 -7.11 -7.40
C THR A 190 -5.16 -8.62 -7.59
N GLY A 191 -5.05 -9.38 -6.53
CA GLY A 191 -5.11 -10.86 -6.56
C GLY A 191 -6.53 -11.43 -6.62
N TRP A 192 -7.57 -10.61 -6.57
CA TRP A 192 -8.97 -11.04 -6.50
C TRP A 192 -9.39 -11.95 -7.67
N ALA A 193 -8.87 -11.68 -8.88
CA ALA A 193 -9.19 -12.47 -10.06
C ALA A 193 -8.85 -13.98 -9.92
N ASN A 194 -7.93 -14.31 -9.02
CA ASN A 194 -7.56 -15.69 -8.73
C ASN A 194 -8.67 -16.46 -7.98
N PHE A 195 -9.67 -15.75 -7.46
CA PHE A 195 -10.75 -16.31 -6.62
C PHE A 195 -12.13 -16.16 -7.26
N THR A 196 -12.25 -15.50 -8.40
CA THR A 196 -13.48 -15.36 -9.16
C THR A 196 -13.50 -16.40 -10.28
N ALA A 197 -14.37 -17.38 -10.22
CA ALA A 197 -14.49 -18.37 -11.29
C ALA A 197 -15.06 -17.73 -12.57
N GLY A 198 -14.20 -17.47 -13.55
CA GLY A 198 -14.62 -17.33 -14.95
C GLY A 198 -15.10 -15.96 -15.45
N GLU A 199 -15.10 -14.92 -14.65
CA GLU A 199 -15.44 -13.57 -15.12
C GLU A 199 -14.18 -12.80 -15.54
N SER A 200 -14.02 -12.59 -16.85
CA SER A 200 -12.99 -11.69 -17.38
C SER A 200 -13.50 -10.24 -17.29
N LYS A 201 -12.80 -9.38 -16.54
CA LYS A 201 -13.12 -7.96 -16.50
C LYS A 201 -12.48 -7.19 -17.66
N PRO A 202 -13.10 -6.06 -18.07
CA PRO A 202 -12.49 -5.16 -19.03
C PRO A 202 -11.15 -4.63 -18.50
N VAL A 203 -10.16 -4.53 -19.38
CA VAL A 203 -8.81 -4.04 -19.04
C VAL A 203 -8.82 -2.66 -18.35
N GLN A 204 -9.76 -1.80 -18.73
CA GLN A 204 -9.89 -0.45 -18.21
C GLN A 204 -10.30 -0.45 -16.72
N GLU A 205 -11.24 -1.31 -16.35
CA GLU A 205 -11.70 -1.49 -14.98
C GLU A 205 -10.59 -2.07 -14.08
N GLU A 206 -9.76 -2.95 -14.61
CA GLU A 206 -8.58 -3.48 -13.93
C GLU A 206 -7.52 -2.39 -13.65
N MET A 207 -7.36 -1.43 -14.56
CA MET A 207 -6.43 -0.31 -14.39
C MET A 207 -6.88 0.66 -13.30
N GLU A 208 -8.15 1.04 -13.27
CA GLU A 208 -8.70 1.93 -12.23
C GLU A 208 -8.55 1.31 -10.85
N ASN A 209 -8.77 0.02 -10.73
CA ASN A 209 -8.59 -0.72 -9.48
C ASN A 209 -7.14 -0.76 -9.00
N ARG A 210 -6.17 -0.92 -9.91
CA ARG A 210 -4.75 -0.87 -9.54
C ARG A 210 -4.37 0.49 -8.98
N MET A 211 -4.84 1.56 -9.61
CA MET A 211 -4.63 2.91 -9.13
C MET A 211 -5.12 3.10 -7.70
N GLN A 212 -6.32 2.65 -7.40
CA GLN A 212 -6.92 2.78 -6.10
C GLN A 212 -6.14 2.05 -5.00
N PHE A 213 -5.69 0.82 -5.28
CA PHE A 213 -4.97 0.01 -4.31
C PHE A 213 -3.51 0.46 -4.12
N PHE A 214 -2.85 0.85 -5.22
CA PHE A 214 -1.43 1.23 -5.20
C PHE A 214 -1.22 2.74 -5.27
N HIS A 215 -2.07 3.50 -4.59
CA HIS A 215 -1.91 4.94 -4.49
C HIS A 215 -1.09 5.28 -3.24
N ALA A 216 -0.06 6.12 -3.42
CA ALA A 216 0.80 6.53 -2.31
C ALA A 216 0.05 7.24 -1.17
N ARG A 217 -1.11 7.83 -1.47
CA ARG A 217 -2.02 8.43 -0.48
C ARG A 217 -2.50 7.43 0.58
N ASN A 218 -2.61 6.15 0.24
CA ASN A 218 -2.98 5.09 1.19
C ASN A 218 -1.92 4.92 2.29
N LEU A 219 -0.64 5.15 1.96
CA LEU A 219 0.45 5.11 2.93
C LEU A 219 0.40 6.30 3.89
N LEU A 220 -0.04 7.48 3.44
CA LEU A 220 -0.30 8.62 4.32
C LEU A 220 -1.44 8.30 5.28
N THR A 221 -2.51 7.68 4.80
CA THR A 221 -3.63 7.23 5.65
C THR A 221 -3.14 6.24 6.72
N LEU A 222 -2.34 5.25 6.31
CA LEU A 222 -1.77 4.26 7.21
C LEU A 222 -0.96 4.89 8.36
N LEU A 223 -0.24 6.00 8.10
CA LEU A 223 0.50 6.73 9.13
C LEU A 223 -0.41 7.34 10.20
N HIS A 224 -1.62 7.74 9.82
CA HIS A 224 -2.57 8.39 10.72
C HIS A 224 -3.49 7.42 11.46
N LEU A 225 -3.44 6.13 11.14
CA LEU A 225 -4.21 5.13 11.86
C LEU A 225 -3.63 4.90 13.26
N PRO A 226 -4.49 4.73 14.28
CA PRO A 226 -4.05 4.49 15.65
C PRO A 226 -3.15 3.26 15.81
N SER A 227 -3.42 2.21 15.05
CA SER A 227 -2.70 0.93 15.15
C SER A 227 -1.33 0.93 14.48
N GLN A 228 -1.07 1.84 13.53
CA GLN A 228 0.14 1.88 12.69
C GLN A 228 0.58 0.51 12.13
N THR A 229 -0.37 -0.40 11.94
CA THR A 229 -0.12 -1.76 11.46
C THR A 229 0.57 -1.74 10.10
N GLY A 230 1.65 -2.52 9.97
CA GLY A 230 2.42 -2.59 8.71
C GLY A 230 3.33 -1.39 8.44
N LEU A 231 3.55 -0.53 9.43
CA LEU A 231 4.53 0.56 9.40
C LEU A 231 5.71 0.27 10.32
N SER A 232 6.91 0.60 9.88
CA SER A 232 8.11 0.55 10.71
C SER A 232 9.07 1.69 10.38
N SER A 233 9.60 2.37 11.39
CA SER A 233 10.72 3.29 11.19
C SER A 233 11.96 2.50 10.80
N ILE A 234 12.71 2.99 9.82
CA ILE A 234 13.87 2.29 9.29
C ILE A 234 15.02 3.26 9.01
N LEU A 235 16.23 2.83 9.29
CA LEU A 235 17.41 3.56 8.84
C LEU A 235 17.55 3.41 7.33
N MET A 236 17.92 4.49 6.65
CA MET A 236 17.96 4.54 5.18
C MET A 236 18.91 3.52 4.57
N ASP A 237 20.02 3.23 5.22
CA ASP A 237 20.99 2.21 4.82
C ASP A 237 20.45 0.79 4.93
N LYS A 238 19.44 0.58 5.80
CA LYS A 238 18.76 -0.69 6.03
C LYS A 238 17.46 -0.85 5.25
N LEU A 239 17.09 0.14 4.42
CA LEU A 239 15.89 0.03 3.59
C LEU A 239 16.11 -1.02 2.50
N GLU A 240 15.55 -2.20 2.71
CA GLU A 240 15.53 -3.30 1.76
C GLU A 240 14.08 -3.72 1.48
N PRO A 241 13.75 -4.07 0.23
CA PRO A 241 12.44 -4.60 -0.09
C PRO A 241 12.16 -5.91 0.65
N TYR A 242 10.95 -6.02 1.15
CA TYR A 242 10.48 -7.23 1.83
C TYR A 242 10.03 -8.28 0.80
N TYR A 243 10.79 -9.37 0.69
CA TYR A 243 10.52 -10.44 -0.26
C TYR A 243 9.93 -11.66 0.44
N LEU A 244 8.71 -12.03 0.06
CA LEU A 244 8.10 -13.29 0.46
C LEU A 244 8.45 -14.39 -0.56
N GLY A 245 9.60 -15.02 -0.41
CA GLY A 245 10.05 -16.15 -1.26
C GLY A 245 9.63 -17.51 -0.72
N ASN A 246 9.77 -18.57 -1.55
CA ASN A 246 9.42 -19.94 -1.16
C ASN A 246 10.26 -20.51 -0.01
N ASN A 247 11.40 -19.92 0.34
CA ASN A 247 12.37 -20.47 1.29
C ASN A 247 13.03 -19.43 2.21
N GLN A 248 12.44 -18.26 2.41
CA GLN A 248 13.01 -17.32 3.37
C GLN A 248 12.09 -17.12 4.56
N VAL A 249 12.35 -17.90 5.59
CA VAL A 249 12.09 -17.50 6.98
C VAL A 249 13.10 -16.38 7.29
N ASN A 250 12.86 -15.19 6.77
CA ASN A 250 13.59 -14.02 7.24
C ASN A 250 12.94 -13.57 8.54
N ASN A 251 13.56 -13.94 9.65
CA ASN A 251 13.37 -13.35 10.97
C ASN A 251 13.75 -11.86 10.94
N THR A 252 12.95 -11.05 10.32
CA THR A 252 12.85 -9.65 10.69
C THR A 252 11.56 -9.52 11.47
N SER A 253 11.68 -9.74 12.77
CA SER A 253 10.68 -9.36 13.74
C SER A 253 10.28 -7.91 13.46
N ILE A 254 9.08 -7.70 12.95
CA ILE A 254 8.42 -6.41 13.07
C ILE A 254 8.21 -6.26 14.56
N THR A 255 9.14 -5.56 15.21
CA THR A 255 9.01 -5.22 16.62
C THR A 255 7.82 -4.30 16.70
N THR A 256 6.67 -4.83 17.09
CA THR A 256 5.59 -4.01 17.63
C THR A 256 6.20 -3.24 18.78
N LEU A 257 6.35 -1.93 18.62
CA LEU A 257 6.61 -1.05 19.75
C LEU A 257 5.43 -1.23 20.71
N LYS A 258 5.63 -2.09 21.72
CA LYS A 258 4.89 -2.04 22.97
C LYS A 258 5.61 -0.99 23.82
N ASP A 259 4.81 -0.07 24.29
CA ASP A 259 4.98 1.04 25.23
C ASP A 259 5.06 2.41 24.60
#